data_dac74817c6d457f49ef6c978e8b6d9be
#
_entry.id   dac74817c6d457f49ef6c978e8b6d9be
#
_cell.length_a   1.000
_cell.length_b   1.000
_cell.length_c   1.000
_cell.angle_alpha   90.00
_cell.angle_beta   90.00
_cell.angle_gamma   90.00
#
_symmetry.space_group_name_H-M   'P 1'
#
loop_
_entity.id
_entity.type
_entity.pdbx_description
1 polymer ?
#
loop_
_entity_poly.entity_id
_entity_poly.type
_entity_poly.pdbx_seq_one_letter_code
_entity_poly.pdbx_strand_id
1 'polypeptide(L)'
;VAAAHAGWRGLRAGIIEQTLSAMRCREISVWLGPAIGPQNFEVGGEVRNAFVGDNPKAAQAFKDNGAGKWLADIYRLARLQLTEQGIERIYGGGDCTVADARRFYSYRRDGAATGRMVSLIWRD
;
A
#
# COMPACT_ATOMS: atom_id res chain seq x y z
N VAL A 1 4.06 17.86 7.58
CA VAL A 1 3.83 16.40 7.64
C VAL A 1 2.52 16.07 6.95
N ALA A 2 2.37 14.84 6.49
CA ALA A 2 1.14 14.33 5.91
C ALA A 2 0.93 12.86 6.30
N ALA A 3 -0.32 12.43 6.35
CA ALA A 3 -0.69 11.03 6.44
C ALA A 3 -1.77 10.75 5.38
N ALA A 4 -1.63 9.64 4.67
CA ALA A 4 -2.56 9.24 3.64
C ALA A 4 -2.92 7.76 3.78
N HIS A 5 -4.20 7.44 3.67
CA HIS A 5 -4.63 6.06 3.52
C HIS A 5 -4.44 5.63 2.06
N ALA A 6 -3.51 4.70 1.85
CA ALA A 6 -3.11 4.24 0.53
C ALA A 6 -3.53 2.77 0.29
N GLY A 7 -4.82 2.47 0.40
CA GLY A 7 -5.37 1.22 -0.11
C GLY A 7 -5.21 1.13 -1.64
N TRP A 8 -5.41 -0.05 -2.23
CA TRP A 8 -5.15 -0.23 -3.66
C TRP A 8 -5.93 0.74 -4.57
N ARG A 9 -7.16 1.11 -4.19
CA ARG A 9 -7.95 2.11 -4.92
C ARG A 9 -7.33 3.50 -4.85
N GLY A 10 -6.87 3.89 -3.65
CA GLY A 10 -6.18 5.16 -3.45
C GLY A 10 -4.85 5.22 -4.20
N LEU A 11 -4.05 4.15 -4.14
CA LEU A 11 -2.80 4.05 -4.90
C LEU A 11 -3.05 4.21 -6.41
N ARG A 12 -4.04 3.49 -6.94
CA ARG A 12 -4.40 3.61 -8.36
C ARG A 12 -4.93 5.01 -8.71
N ALA A 13 -5.62 5.66 -7.79
CA ALA A 13 -6.15 7.02 -7.99
C ALA A 13 -5.10 8.14 -7.78
N GLY A 14 -3.82 7.80 -7.55
CA GLY A 14 -2.74 8.76 -7.43
C GLY A 14 -2.66 9.46 -6.06
N ILE A 15 -3.06 8.78 -4.98
CA ILE A 15 -3.01 9.38 -3.64
C ILE A 15 -1.60 9.78 -3.22
N ILE A 16 -0.57 9.03 -3.66
CA ILE A 16 0.83 9.34 -3.35
C ILE A 16 1.22 10.65 -4.02
N GLU A 17 1.03 10.76 -5.31
CA GLU A 17 1.38 11.94 -6.11
C GLU A 17 0.67 13.19 -5.59
N GLN A 18 -0.62 13.06 -5.29
CA GLN A 18 -1.43 14.16 -4.75
C GLN A 18 -0.94 14.59 -3.37
N THR A 19 -0.61 13.64 -2.49
CA THR A 19 -0.08 13.94 -1.15
C THR A 19 1.26 14.65 -1.23
N LEU A 20 2.19 14.13 -2.03
CA LEU A 20 3.52 14.74 -2.24
C LEU A 20 3.41 16.15 -2.81
N SER A 21 2.56 16.35 -3.80
CA SER A 21 2.29 17.65 -4.40
C SER A 21 1.75 18.66 -3.38
N ALA A 22 0.84 18.24 -2.52
CA ALA A 22 0.26 19.09 -1.47
C ALA A 22 1.26 19.50 -0.39
N MET A 23 2.28 18.66 -0.13
CA MET A 23 3.30 18.95 0.88
C MET A 23 4.24 20.10 0.48
N ARG A 24 4.42 20.38 -0.80
CA ARG A 24 5.29 21.44 -1.34
C ARG A 24 6.70 21.41 -0.74
N CYS A 25 7.24 20.22 -0.49
CA CYS A 25 8.54 19.99 0.12
C CYS A 25 9.40 19.13 -0.81
N ARG A 26 10.70 19.40 -0.87
CA ARG A 26 11.65 18.66 -1.72
C ARG A 26 12.32 17.51 -0.98
N GLU A 27 12.50 17.66 0.33
CA GLU A 27 13.13 16.63 1.15
C GLU A 27 12.07 15.88 1.94
N ILE A 28 11.69 14.73 1.42
CA ILE A 28 10.63 13.90 2.02
C ILE A 28 11.21 12.55 2.41
N SER A 29 10.87 12.12 3.61
CA SER A 29 11.02 10.73 4.06
C SER A 29 9.63 10.13 4.23
N VAL A 30 9.44 8.89 3.81
CA VAL A 30 8.16 8.19 3.86
C VAL A 30 8.27 6.98 4.76
N TRP A 31 7.29 6.77 5.61
CA TRP A 31 7.12 5.53 6.35
C TRP A 31 5.84 4.82 5.91
N LEU A 32 5.99 3.57 5.47
CA LEU A 32 4.88 2.71 5.10
C LEU A 32 4.35 2.02 6.35
N GLY A 33 3.19 2.42 6.80
CA GLY A 33 2.49 1.85 7.94
C GLY A 33 1.99 0.43 7.70
N PRO A 34 1.47 -0.24 8.75
CA PRO A 34 0.98 -1.60 8.65
C PRO A 34 -0.14 -1.75 7.60
N ALA A 35 0.01 -2.73 6.73
CA ALA A 35 -0.96 -3.09 5.71
C ALA A 35 -1.09 -4.62 5.61
N ILE A 36 -1.93 -5.09 4.73
CA ILE A 36 -2.00 -6.50 4.38
C ILE A 36 -0.74 -6.90 3.59
N GLY A 37 -0.06 -7.95 4.04
CA GLY A 37 1.15 -8.45 3.38
C GLY A 37 0.86 -9.24 2.10
N PRO A 38 1.88 -9.40 1.23
CA PRO A 38 1.72 -9.99 -0.09
C PRO A 38 1.26 -11.45 -0.09
N GLN A 39 1.47 -12.19 0.99
CA GLN A 39 1.01 -13.58 1.10
C GLN A 39 -0.48 -13.71 1.46
N ASN A 40 -1.12 -12.63 1.85
CA ASN A 40 -2.51 -12.61 2.31
C ASN A 40 -3.40 -11.68 1.49
N PHE A 41 -2.83 -10.92 0.57
CA PHE A 41 -3.58 -9.96 -0.23
C PHE A 41 -3.96 -10.55 -1.59
N GLU A 42 -4.95 -11.46 -1.58
CA GLU A 42 -5.54 -11.97 -2.80
C GLU A 42 -6.47 -10.94 -3.44
N VAL A 43 -6.30 -10.75 -4.75
CA VAL A 43 -7.08 -9.83 -5.59
C VAL A 43 -7.47 -10.51 -6.89
N GLY A 44 -8.47 -9.98 -7.58
CA GLY A 44 -8.83 -10.42 -8.93
C GLY A 44 -7.90 -9.86 -10.01
N GLY A 45 -8.00 -10.42 -11.21
CA GLY A 45 -7.23 -9.98 -12.37
C GLY A 45 -7.49 -8.52 -12.75
N GLU A 46 -8.69 -8.01 -12.46
CA GLU A 46 -9.06 -6.61 -12.70
C GLU A 46 -8.17 -5.63 -11.92
N VAL A 47 -7.78 -5.97 -10.69
CA VAL A 47 -6.87 -5.12 -9.89
C VAL A 47 -5.48 -5.12 -10.51
N ARG A 48 -4.94 -6.29 -10.84
CA ARG A 48 -3.65 -6.40 -11.52
C ARG A 48 -3.64 -5.63 -12.84
N ASN A 49 -4.63 -5.85 -13.67
CA ASN A 49 -4.71 -5.22 -14.99
C ASN A 49 -4.80 -3.69 -14.90
N ALA A 50 -5.48 -3.18 -13.89
CA ALA A 50 -5.56 -1.74 -13.64
C ALA A 50 -4.18 -1.12 -13.36
N PHE A 51 -3.35 -1.77 -12.54
CA PHE A 51 -2.00 -1.28 -12.25
C PHE A 51 -1.01 -1.49 -13.40
N VAL A 52 -1.04 -2.67 -14.01
CA VAL A 52 -0.09 -3.04 -15.08
C VAL A 52 -0.40 -2.27 -16.37
N GLY A 53 -1.67 -1.95 -16.62
CA GLY A 53 -2.07 -1.12 -17.76
C GLY A 53 -1.55 0.32 -17.65
N ASP A 54 -1.56 0.87 -16.44
CA ASP A 54 -1.03 2.21 -16.18
C ASP A 54 0.51 2.21 -16.13
N ASN A 55 1.11 1.14 -15.57
CA ASN A 55 2.56 0.99 -15.44
C ASN A 55 3.00 -0.48 -15.52
N PRO A 56 3.63 -0.92 -16.62
CA PRO A 56 4.07 -2.31 -16.78
C PRO A 56 5.02 -2.81 -15.68
N LYS A 57 5.80 -1.93 -15.04
CA LYS A 57 6.67 -2.31 -13.92
C LYS A 57 5.89 -2.82 -12.71
N ALA A 58 4.62 -2.44 -12.57
CA ALA A 58 3.74 -2.91 -11.51
C ALA A 58 3.50 -4.42 -11.56
N ALA A 59 3.73 -5.10 -12.69
CA ALA A 59 3.60 -6.54 -12.80
C ALA A 59 4.43 -7.30 -11.75
N GLN A 60 5.55 -6.74 -11.33
CA GLN A 60 6.42 -7.32 -10.29
C GLN A 60 5.76 -7.40 -8.89
N ALA A 61 4.70 -6.64 -8.66
CA ALA A 61 3.97 -6.64 -7.41
C ALA A 61 2.83 -7.67 -7.36
N PHE A 62 2.72 -8.51 -8.38
CA PHE A 62 1.66 -9.51 -8.47
C PHE A 62 2.25 -10.90 -8.76
N LYS A 63 1.83 -11.87 -7.96
CA LYS A 63 2.15 -13.28 -8.15
C LYS A 63 0.87 -14.03 -8.47
N ASP A 64 0.91 -14.89 -9.47
CA ASP A 64 -0.23 -15.76 -9.83
C ASP A 64 -0.59 -16.67 -8.63
N ASN A 65 -1.88 -16.73 -8.31
CA ASN A 65 -2.44 -17.56 -7.25
C ASN A 65 -3.46 -18.59 -7.79
N GLY A 66 -3.50 -18.79 -9.11
CA GLY A 66 -4.42 -19.70 -9.77
C GLY A 66 -5.83 -19.15 -9.92
N ALA A 67 -6.62 -19.80 -10.77
CA ALA A 67 -8.05 -19.47 -11.03
C ALA A 67 -8.31 -17.97 -11.33
N GLY A 68 -7.38 -17.29 -11.99
CA GLY A 68 -7.48 -15.86 -12.29
C GLY A 68 -7.29 -14.94 -11.09
N LYS A 69 -6.81 -15.46 -9.97
CA LYS A 69 -6.48 -14.70 -8.76
C LYS A 69 -4.99 -14.39 -8.69
N TRP A 70 -4.68 -13.33 -7.96
CA TRP A 70 -3.33 -12.83 -7.79
C TRP A 70 -3.05 -12.48 -6.33
N LEU A 71 -1.86 -12.76 -5.87
CA LEU A 71 -1.34 -12.20 -4.63
C LEU A 71 -0.65 -10.87 -4.95
N ALA A 72 -1.18 -9.80 -4.39
CA ALA A 72 -0.67 -8.45 -4.61
C ALA A 72 0.24 -8.00 -3.45
N ASP A 73 1.34 -7.34 -3.80
CA ASP A 73 2.23 -6.67 -2.85
C ASP A 73 1.94 -5.16 -2.85
N ILE A 74 1.11 -4.72 -1.92
CA ILE A 74 0.72 -3.31 -1.81
C ILE A 74 1.91 -2.42 -1.41
N TYR A 75 2.86 -2.94 -0.63
CA TYR A 75 4.07 -2.22 -0.28
C TYR A 75 4.97 -1.98 -1.49
N ARG A 76 5.10 -2.99 -2.35
CA ARG A 76 5.87 -2.88 -3.58
C ARG A 76 5.24 -1.90 -4.56
N LEU A 77 3.91 -1.89 -4.68
CA LEU A 77 3.18 -0.90 -5.47
C LEU A 77 3.42 0.52 -4.96
N ALA A 78 3.31 0.74 -3.65
CA ALA A 78 3.57 2.04 -3.04
C ALA A 78 5.03 2.48 -3.25
N ARG A 79 6.00 1.58 -3.05
CA ARG A 79 7.43 1.87 -3.28
C ARG A 79 7.71 2.24 -4.73
N LEU A 80 7.09 1.52 -5.69
CA LEU A 80 7.25 1.82 -7.11
C LEU A 80 6.80 3.26 -7.41
N GLN A 81 5.60 3.64 -6.98
CA GLN A 81 5.07 4.98 -7.19
C GLN A 81 5.92 6.06 -6.49
N LEU A 82 6.35 5.81 -5.25
CA LEU A 82 7.22 6.74 -4.51
C LEU A 82 8.57 6.95 -5.22
N THR A 83 9.19 5.87 -5.68
CA THR A 83 10.47 5.93 -6.41
C THR A 83 10.33 6.69 -7.73
N GLU A 84 9.21 6.51 -8.43
CA GLU A 84 8.91 7.26 -9.66
C GLU A 84 8.70 8.76 -9.41
N GLN A 85 8.29 9.14 -8.20
CA GLN A 85 8.23 10.53 -7.73
C GLN A 85 9.58 11.04 -7.18
N GLY A 86 10.66 10.27 -7.30
CA GLY A 86 11.99 10.65 -6.84
C GLY A 86 12.21 10.52 -5.33
N ILE A 87 11.34 9.79 -4.61
CA ILE A 87 11.53 9.55 -3.19
C ILE A 87 12.45 8.35 -2.97
N GLU A 88 13.58 8.60 -2.32
CA GLU A 88 14.59 7.58 -2.01
C GLU A 88 14.49 7.06 -0.57
N ARG A 89 14.09 7.92 0.37
CA ARG A 89 13.99 7.59 1.80
C ARG A 89 12.65 6.99 2.14
N ILE A 90 12.52 5.66 1.94
CA ILE A 90 11.28 4.91 2.17
C ILE A 90 11.52 3.82 3.20
N TYR A 91 10.84 3.89 4.32
CA TYR A 91 10.96 3.00 5.47
C TYR A 91 9.67 2.22 5.72
N GLY A 92 9.72 1.21 6.59
CA GLY A 92 8.56 0.39 6.95
C GLY A 92 8.15 -0.59 5.84
N GLY A 93 6.91 -1.07 5.87
CA GLY A 93 6.38 -2.00 4.86
C GLY A 93 6.72 -3.47 5.08
N GLY A 94 7.05 -3.86 6.32
CA GLY A 94 7.37 -5.25 6.69
C GLY A 94 6.27 -5.98 7.48
N ASP A 95 5.18 -5.29 7.81
CA ASP A 95 4.11 -5.87 8.61
C ASP A 95 3.01 -6.50 7.75
N CYS A 96 2.27 -7.45 8.35
CA CYS A 96 1.05 -7.98 7.74
C CYS A 96 -0.09 -7.98 8.77
N THR A 97 -1.09 -7.15 8.53
CA THR A 97 -2.24 -7.01 9.43
C THR A 97 -3.10 -8.27 9.51
N VAL A 98 -3.09 -9.14 8.50
CA VAL A 98 -3.78 -10.43 8.50
C VAL A 98 -3.01 -11.46 9.31
N ALA A 99 -1.71 -11.58 9.09
CA ALA A 99 -0.89 -12.61 9.72
C ALA A 99 -0.63 -12.34 11.21
N ASP A 100 -0.50 -11.08 11.61
CA ASP A 100 -0.19 -10.71 12.99
C ASP A 100 -1.42 -10.19 13.74
N ALA A 101 -2.25 -11.11 14.18
CA ALA A 101 -3.46 -10.82 14.95
C ALA A 101 -3.16 -10.27 16.36
N ARG A 102 -1.94 -10.40 16.86
CA ARG A 102 -1.55 -9.90 18.20
C ARG A 102 -1.33 -8.40 18.19
N ARG A 103 -0.83 -7.84 17.08
CA ARG A 103 -0.53 -6.41 16.94
C ARG A 103 -1.57 -5.64 16.15
N PHE A 104 -2.29 -6.29 15.22
CA PHE A 104 -3.12 -5.59 14.26
C PHE A 104 -4.54 -6.11 14.16
N TYR A 105 -5.49 -5.22 14.07
CA TYR A 105 -6.83 -5.51 13.58
C TYR A 105 -6.81 -5.69 12.05
N SER A 106 -7.70 -6.55 11.54
CA SER A 106 -7.82 -6.78 10.11
C SER A 106 -9.25 -7.09 9.69
N TYR A 107 -9.82 -6.22 8.88
CA TYR A 107 -11.15 -6.47 8.31
C TYR A 107 -11.16 -7.73 7.43
N ARG A 108 -10.08 -7.98 6.68
CA ARG A 108 -9.94 -9.16 5.81
C ARG A 108 -9.99 -10.47 6.62
N ARG A 109 -9.41 -10.48 7.79
CA ARG A 109 -9.39 -11.64 8.69
C ARG A 109 -10.68 -11.74 9.52
N ASP A 110 -11.13 -10.64 10.11
CA ASP A 110 -12.11 -10.63 11.21
C ASP A 110 -13.49 -10.08 10.79
N GLY A 111 -13.62 -9.57 9.56
CA GLY A 111 -14.85 -8.99 9.06
C GLY A 111 -15.28 -7.70 9.77
N ALA A 112 -16.59 -7.46 9.81
CA ALA A 112 -17.15 -6.22 10.35
C ALA A 112 -16.97 -6.05 11.87
N ALA A 113 -16.73 -7.13 12.60
CA ALA A 113 -16.51 -7.12 14.05
C ALA A 113 -15.10 -6.66 14.46
N THR A 114 -14.22 -6.44 13.50
CA THR A 114 -12.83 -6.02 13.79
C THR A 114 -12.77 -4.61 14.40
N GLY A 115 -11.74 -4.37 15.23
CA GLY A 115 -11.39 -3.02 15.67
C GLY A 115 -10.81 -2.15 14.55
N ARG A 116 -10.36 -0.97 14.92
CA ARG A 116 -9.70 -0.01 14.02
C ARG A 116 -8.36 0.39 14.60
N MET A 117 -7.43 0.75 13.72
CA MET A 117 -6.11 1.27 14.08
C MET A 117 -6.01 2.74 13.64
N VAL A 118 -5.22 3.50 14.38
CA VAL A 118 -4.93 4.90 14.06
C VAL A 118 -3.44 5.07 13.90
N SER A 119 -3.03 5.73 12.84
CA SER A 119 -1.66 6.23 12.67
C SER A 119 -1.68 7.74 12.82
N LEU A 120 -0.79 8.25 13.65
CA LEU A 120 -0.67 9.68 13.93
C LEU A 120 0.73 10.14 13.57
N ILE A 121 0.81 11.32 12.96
CA ILE A 121 2.07 11.99 12.69
C ILE A 121 1.90 13.48 12.98
N TRP A 122 2.86 14.08 13.66
CA TRP A 122 2.86 15.50 13.96
C TRP A 122 4.27 16.07 13.86
N ARG A 123 4.36 17.36 13.90
CA ARG A 123 5.59 18.13 13.93
C ARG A 123 5.45 19.22 15.00
N ASP A 124 6.46 19.35 15.83
CA ASP A 124 6.60 20.43 16.79
C ASP A 124 6.98 21.74 16.11
#